data_bea041070fc80d29c13189ba5009a52f
#
_entry.id   bea041070fc80d29c13189ba5009a52f
#
_cell.length_a   1.000
_cell.length_b   1.000
_cell.length_c   1.000
_cell.angle_alpha   90.00
_cell.angle_beta   90.00
_cell.angle_gamma   90.00
#
_symmetry.space_group_name_H-M   'P 1'
#
loop_
_entity.id
_entity.type
_entity.pdbx_description
1 polymer ?
#
loop_
_entity_poly.entity_id
_entity_poly.type
_entity_poly.pdbx_seq_one_letter_code
_entity_poly.pdbx_strand_id
1 'polypeptide(L)'
;MQGKLHFGYQYVALTALALCFLGAGSAHAQSAPPSREATLTGRDVVDEAGRAVHIPQPVQRIVSLAPSLTETLYALGLQDRLVGDTDYCDYPEEAQKKTKVGGAINPNFEEIAALRPDLVLVIKSLNRYDTVRALDGLGIPVYATDPHTVGEIISSTERLAEILGTPEAGSVLGADMEHRLSDLKQRLAPLPPRRVLFIVWAEPLISIGKDTFIADALHRAGAVSIVDSSQSWPQVNLEEIVKLQPEYLVFATGHGENVAHDVDTFSGLPGWRLLDAVRNRKFAVISDAVNRPAPRIVSAIEDLARQLHPEAFVEIPEKEKIKKENAPINERPAAHFASGVENREAASEKACACAR
;
A
#
# COMPACT_ATOMS: atom_id res chain seq x y z
N MET A 1 -17.57 69.43 34.22
CA MET A 1 -18.80 70.13 33.78
C MET A 1 -19.77 69.04 33.44
N GLN A 2 -20.57 68.56 34.31
CA GLN A 2 -21.87 69.05 34.80
C GLN A 2 -22.92 69.14 33.70
N GLY A 3 -23.96 68.37 33.93
CA GLY A 3 -25.39 68.57 33.69
C GLY A 3 -26.09 67.27 33.33
N LYS A 4 -26.64 66.48 34.12
CA LYS A 4 -27.81 66.43 35.02
C LYS A 4 -29.15 66.80 34.37
N LEU A 5 -30.11 65.85 34.58
CA LEU A 5 -31.53 65.97 34.96
C LEU A 5 -32.53 66.06 33.77
N HIS A 6 -33.73 65.52 33.74
CA HIS A 6 -34.68 65.02 34.77
C HIS A 6 -35.83 64.21 34.10
N PHE A 7 -36.31 63.19 34.70
CA PHE A 7 -37.67 62.91 35.19
C PHE A 7 -38.94 63.13 34.34
N GLY A 8 -39.83 62.13 34.33
CA GLY A 8 -41.21 62.26 33.99
C GLY A 8 -42.02 60.96 34.10
N TYR A 9 -42.46 60.67 35.32
CA TYR A 9 -43.52 59.69 35.58
C TYR A 9 -44.88 60.24 35.09
N GLN A 10 -45.76 59.36 34.58
CA GLN A 10 -47.18 59.47 34.87
C GLN A 10 -47.91 58.12 34.64
N TYR A 11 -48.52 57.68 35.73
CA TYR A 11 -49.56 56.66 35.86
C TYR A 11 -50.86 57.13 35.21
N VAL A 12 -51.63 56.20 34.57
CA VAL A 12 -53.10 56.19 34.71
C VAL A 12 -53.56 54.73 34.55
N ALA A 13 -54.48 54.39 35.45
CA ALA A 13 -55.01 53.07 35.75
C ALA A 13 -56.37 52.81 35.05
N LEU A 14 -56.76 51.51 35.10
CA LEU A 14 -58.13 50.95 35.11
C LEU A 14 -58.87 50.90 33.75
N THR A 15 -59.24 49.74 33.25
CA THR A 15 -60.50 49.01 33.65
C THR A 15 -60.58 47.60 33.05
N ALA A 16 -61.08 46.70 33.82
CA ALA A 16 -61.41 45.30 33.52
C ALA A 16 -62.54 45.14 32.50
N LEU A 17 -62.42 44.14 31.60
CA LEU A 17 -63.63 43.45 31.14
C LEU A 17 -63.25 41.98 30.80
N ALA A 18 -63.77 41.07 31.56
CA ALA A 18 -63.72 39.63 31.38
C ALA A 18 -64.65 39.23 30.20
N LEU A 19 -64.11 38.48 29.25
CA LEU A 19 -64.89 37.65 28.34
C LEU A 19 -64.21 36.27 28.21
N CYS A 20 -64.88 35.29 28.82
CA CYS A 20 -64.62 33.88 28.63
C CYS A 20 -64.85 33.48 27.16
N PHE A 21 -63.84 33.04 26.47
CA PHE A 21 -63.97 32.21 25.26
C PHE A 21 -63.32 30.87 25.55
N LEU A 22 -64.15 29.86 25.71
CA LEU A 22 -63.76 28.45 25.60
C LEU A 22 -63.36 28.20 24.17
N GLY A 23 -62.03 28.24 23.92
CA GLY A 23 -61.43 27.75 22.69
C GLY A 23 -60.78 26.41 22.97
N ALA A 24 -61.38 25.32 22.47
CA ALA A 24 -60.77 24.00 22.44
C ALA A 24 -59.52 24.06 21.60
N GLY A 25 -58.36 24.27 22.23
CA GLY A 25 -57.05 24.19 21.61
C GLY A 25 -56.70 22.74 21.37
N SER A 26 -56.84 22.26 20.12
CA SER A 26 -56.25 21.01 19.67
C SER A 26 -54.74 21.10 19.89
N ALA A 27 -54.25 20.39 20.92
CA ALA A 27 -52.83 20.18 21.10
C ALA A 27 -52.31 19.38 19.90
N HIS A 28 -51.72 20.08 18.92
CA HIS A 28 -50.86 19.43 17.94
C HIS A 28 -49.62 18.95 18.71
N ALA A 29 -49.62 17.65 19.03
CA ALA A 29 -48.42 16.97 19.41
C ALA A 29 -47.44 17.08 18.22
N GLN A 30 -46.52 18.02 18.31
CA GLN A 30 -45.33 18.02 17.45
C GLN A 30 -44.58 16.74 17.76
N SER A 31 -44.76 15.73 16.91
CA SER A 31 -43.88 14.56 16.89
C SER A 31 -42.48 15.10 16.67
N ALA A 32 -41.66 15.04 17.71
CA ALA A 32 -40.22 15.22 17.55
C ALA A 32 -39.74 14.31 16.39
N PRO A 33 -38.89 14.80 15.51
CA PRO A 33 -38.33 13.94 14.46
C PRO A 33 -37.70 12.73 15.16
N PRO A 34 -37.87 11.52 14.63
CA PRO A 34 -37.27 10.34 15.22
C PRO A 34 -35.78 10.62 15.35
N SER A 35 -35.28 10.63 16.57
CA SER A 35 -33.87 10.60 16.85
C SER A 35 -33.32 9.37 16.12
N ARG A 36 -32.53 9.62 15.08
CA ARG A 36 -31.84 8.60 14.31
C ARG A 36 -30.73 8.04 15.19
N GLU A 37 -31.09 7.31 16.22
CA GLU A 37 -30.21 6.27 16.76
C GLU A 37 -30.14 5.18 15.69
N ALA A 38 -29.39 5.45 14.66
CA ALA A 38 -28.85 4.39 13.82
C ALA A 38 -28.06 3.52 14.79
N THR A 39 -28.60 2.36 15.13
CA THR A 39 -27.82 1.29 15.75
C THR A 39 -26.62 1.11 14.85
N LEU A 40 -25.45 1.64 15.23
CA LEU A 40 -24.21 1.44 14.53
C LEU A 40 -23.92 -0.06 14.62
N THR A 41 -24.36 -0.80 13.60
CA THR A 41 -24.00 -2.19 13.45
C THR A 41 -22.51 -2.20 13.15
N GLY A 42 -21.70 -2.72 14.07
CA GLY A 42 -20.27 -2.87 13.86
C GLY A 42 -19.95 -4.26 13.36
N ARG A 43 -18.77 -4.40 12.80
CA ARG A 43 -18.17 -5.67 12.39
C ARG A 43 -16.90 -5.91 13.21
N ASP A 44 -16.82 -7.06 13.86
CA ASP A 44 -15.60 -7.49 14.54
C ASP A 44 -14.69 -8.18 13.52
N VAL A 45 -13.46 -7.72 13.44
CA VAL A 45 -12.42 -8.27 12.54
C VAL A 45 -11.12 -8.46 13.31
N VAL A 46 -10.24 -9.32 12.79
CA VAL A 46 -8.85 -9.38 13.23
C VAL A 46 -8.01 -8.67 12.17
N ASP A 47 -7.26 -7.65 12.59
CA ASP A 47 -6.36 -6.92 11.70
C ASP A 47 -5.10 -7.73 11.38
N GLU A 48 -4.26 -7.24 10.46
CA GLU A 48 -3.05 -7.96 10.04
C GLU A 48 -1.93 -7.91 11.09
N ALA A 49 -2.08 -7.10 12.14
CA ALA A 49 -1.24 -7.15 13.34
C ALA A 49 -1.73 -8.17 14.38
N GLY A 50 -2.83 -8.90 14.12
CA GLY A 50 -3.42 -9.89 15.01
C GLY A 50 -4.31 -9.32 16.11
N ARG A 51 -4.76 -8.05 16.01
CA ARG A 51 -5.62 -7.40 17.00
C ARG A 51 -7.10 -7.56 16.61
N ALA A 52 -7.97 -7.85 17.58
CA ALA A 52 -9.40 -7.75 17.41
C ALA A 52 -9.80 -6.27 17.36
N VAL A 53 -10.51 -5.86 16.31
CA VAL A 53 -10.95 -4.48 16.08
C VAL A 53 -12.44 -4.49 15.79
N HIS A 54 -13.21 -3.64 16.52
CA HIS A 54 -14.60 -3.38 16.22
C HIS A 54 -14.71 -2.19 15.27
N ILE A 55 -15.17 -2.42 14.03
CA ILE A 55 -15.29 -1.38 13.00
C ILE A 55 -16.75 -1.03 12.80
N PRO A 56 -17.17 0.23 13.05
CA PRO A 56 -18.53 0.66 12.81
C PRO A 56 -18.91 0.57 11.34
N GLN A 57 -20.15 0.22 11.04
CA GLN A 57 -20.65 0.09 9.67
C GLN A 57 -21.85 1.02 9.45
N PRO A 58 -21.93 1.68 8.28
CA PRO A 58 -20.93 1.72 7.21
C PRO A 58 -19.77 2.67 7.54
N VAL A 59 -18.55 2.31 7.09
CA VAL A 59 -17.37 3.20 7.18
C VAL A 59 -17.51 4.30 6.12
N GLN A 60 -17.65 5.56 6.55
CA GLN A 60 -17.80 6.72 5.66
C GLN A 60 -16.67 7.74 5.78
N ARG A 61 -15.96 7.74 6.90
CA ARG A 61 -14.90 8.70 7.21
C ARG A 61 -13.63 7.96 7.57
N ILE A 62 -12.65 8.00 6.69
CA ILE A 62 -11.39 7.27 6.83
C ILE A 62 -10.24 8.27 6.95
N VAL A 63 -9.35 8.03 7.90
CA VAL A 63 -8.04 8.68 7.93
C VAL A 63 -6.98 7.64 7.59
N SER A 64 -6.07 8.00 6.69
CA SER A 64 -4.95 7.15 6.25
C SER A 64 -3.63 7.68 6.83
N LEU A 65 -2.94 6.86 7.62
CA LEU A 65 -1.64 7.23 8.19
C LEU A 65 -0.44 6.67 7.40
N ALA A 66 -0.65 6.32 6.12
CA ALA A 66 0.46 5.92 5.24
C ALA A 66 0.13 6.20 3.77
N PRO A 67 1.12 6.61 2.94
CA PRO A 67 0.91 6.85 1.52
C PRO A 67 0.33 5.66 0.77
N SER A 68 0.80 4.44 1.03
CA SER A 68 0.30 3.22 0.39
C SER A 68 -1.18 2.93 0.68
N LEU A 69 -1.66 3.22 1.89
CA LEU A 69 -3.06 3.07 2.25
C LEU A 69 -3.93 4.13 1.54
N THR A 70 -3.42 5.35 1.42
CA THR A 70 -4.06 6.40 0.62
C THR A 70 -4.19 5.95 -0.84
N GLU A 71 -3.11 5.45 -1.46
CA GLU A 71 -3.13 4.92 -2.82
C GLU A 71 -4.13 3.76 -2.97
N THR A 72 -4.18 2.86 -2.00
CA THR A 72 -5.13 1.73 -1.99
C THR A 72 -6.58 2.23 -1.95
N LEU A 73 -6.90 3.23 -1.11
CA LEU A 73 -8.24 3.81 -1.07
C LEU A 73 -8.64 4.45 -2.41
N TYR A 74 -7.73 5.16 -3.07
CA TYR A 74 -7.98 5.71 -4.40
C TYR A 74 -8.19 4.60 -5.45
N ALA A 75 -7.36 3.55 -5.42
CA ALA A 75 -7.49 2.42 -6.33
C ALA A 75 -8.82 1.65 -6.16
N LEU A 76 -9.38 1.65 -4.95
CA LEU A 76 -10.69 1.08 -4.63
C LEU A 76 -11.88 2.02 -4.90
N GLY A 77 -11.63 3.27 -5.38
CA GLY A 77 -12.68 4.26 -5.61
C GLY A 77 -13.26 4.87 -4.34
N LEU A 78 -12.51 4.84 -3.23
CA LEU A 78 -12.95 5.29 -1.90
C LEU A 78 -12.43 6.68 -1.51
N GLN A 79 -11.91 7.45 -2.47
CA GLN A 79 -11.33 8.79 -2.25
C GLN A 79 -12.29 9.76 -1.56
N ASP A 80 -13.61 9.63 -1.78
CA ASP A 80 -14.61 10.51 -1.16
C ASP A 80 -14.81 10.23 0.34
N ARG A 81 -14.45 9.03 0.79
CA ARG A 81 -14.46 8.65 2.20
C ARG A 81 -13.17 9.02 2.93
N LEU A 82 -12.08 9.31 2.20
CA LEU A 82 -10.82 9.75 2.77
C LEU A 82 -10.94 11.21 3.22
N VAL A 83 -11.01 11.43 4.53
CA VAL A 83 -11.18 12.75 5.16
C VAL A 83 -9.87 13.36 5.63
N GLY A 84 -8.80 12.58 5.75
CA GLY A 84 -7.48 13.05 6.11
C GLY A 84 -6.40 12.01 5.81
N ASP A 85 -5.19 12.51 5.53
CA ASP A 85 -4.03 11.68 5.25
C ASP A 85 -2.74 12.34 5.74
N THR A 86 -1.58 11.68 5.58
CA THR A 86 -0.30 12.23 6.04
C THR A 86 0.29 13.25 5.07
N ASP A 87 1.26 14.04 5.55
CA ASP A 87 2.01 15.02 4.75
C ASP A 87 2.73 14.40 3.54
N TYR A 88 2.97 13.08 3.58
CA TYR A 88 3.67 12.32 2.54
C TYR A 88 2.75 11.64 1.53
N CYS A 89 1.43 11.82 1.64
CA CYS A 89 0.45 11.29 0.71
C CYS A 89 0.32 12.22 -0.50
N ASP A 90 1.03 11.91 -1.55
CA ASP A 90 1.21 12.74 -2.74
C ASP A 90 0.69 12.09 -4.04
N TYR A 91 0.31 10.82 -3.97
CA TYR A 91 -0.25 10.08 -5.09
C TYR A 91 -1.62 9.48 -4.74
N PRO A 92 -2.61 9.59 -5.67
CA PRO A 92 -2.58 10.47 -6.84
C PRO A 92 -2.52 11.96 -6.44
N GLU A 93 -2.32 12.87 -7.40
CA GLU A 93 -2.16 14.30 -7.12
C GLU A 93 -3.32 14.90 -6.27
N GLU A 94 -4.52 14.34 -6.41
CA GLU A 94 -5.71 14.73 -5.65
C GLU A 94 -5.55 14.46 -4.14
N ALA A 95 -4.74 13.50 -3.75
CA ALA A 95 -4.46 13.21 -2.34
C ALA A 95 -3.78 14.39 -1.64
N GLN A 96 -3.00 15.19 -2.36
CA GLN A 96 -2.35 16.39 -1.82
C GLN A 96 -3.36 17.43 -1.31
N LYS A 97 -4.61 17.39 -1.79
CA LYS A 97 -5.69 18.32 -1.42
C LYS A 97 -6.46 17.86 -0.16
N LYS A 98 -6.19 16.66 0.34
CA LYS A 98 -6.82 16.15 1.57
C LYS A 98 -6.25 16.87 2.80
N THR A 99 -7.05 16.91 3.86
CA THR A 99 -6.60 17.46 5.14
C THR A 99 -5.39 16.67 5.64
N LYS A 100 -4.29 17.37 5.92
CA LYS A 100 -3.07 16.74 6.41
C LYS A 100 -3.12 16.59 7.92
N VAL A 101 -2.84 15.37 8.39
CA VAL A 101 -2.86 15.02 9.81
C VAL A 101 -1.45 14.78 10.37
N GLY A 102 -0.43 15.39 9.75
CA GLY A 102 0.97 15.26 10.13
C GLY A 102 1.66 14.05 9.53
N GLY A 103 2.82 13.69 10.06
CA GLY A 103 3.63 12.57 9.56
C GLY A 103 3.15 11.21 10.05
N ALA A 104 3.50 10.14 9.32
CA ALA A 104 3.15 8.77 9.69
C ALA A 104 3.70 8.34 11.07
N ILE A 105 4.88 8.85 11.47
CA ILE A 105 5.52 8.55 12.76
C ILE A 105 5.01 9.46 13.87
N ASN A 106 4.65 10.71 13.54
CA ASN A 106 4.20 11.73 14.46
C ASN A 106 2.89 12.36 13.96
N PRO A 107 1.77 11.63 13.96
CA PRO A 107 0.47 12.18 13.54
C PRO A 107 -0.06 13.18 14.56
N ASN A 108 -0.83 14.15 14.10
CA ASN A 108 -1.54 15.10 14.93
C ASN A 108 -2.88 14.49 15.39
N PHE A 109 -2.93 14.01 16.63
CA PHE A 109 -4.13 13.37 17.20
C PHE A 109 -5.32 14.32 17.32
N GLU A 110 -5.08 15.63 17.53
CA GLU A 110 -6.13 16.63 17.63
C GLU A 110 -6.82 16.82 16.28
N GLU A 111 -6.04 16.91 15.19
CA GLU A 111 -6.58 16.97 13.82
C GLU A 111 -7.33 15.69 13.45
N ILE A 112 -6.77 14.52 13.78
CA ILE A 112 -7.45 13.25 13.54
C ILE A 112 -8.81 13.21 14.26
N ALA A 113 -8.85 13.56 15.55
CA ALA A 113 -10.07 13.58 16.34
C ALA A 113 -11.09 14.61 15.83
N ALA A 114 -10.61 15.79 15.37
CA ALA A 114 -11.47 16.83 14.78
C ALA A 114 -12.14 16.36 13.49
N LEU A 115 -11.47 15.50 12.71
CA LEU A 115 -12.04 14.87 11.51
C LEU A 115 -13.11 13.82 11.82
N ARG A 116 -13.24 13.37 13.07
CA ARG A 116 -14.22 12.36 13.51
C ARG A 116 -14.26 11.15 12.56
N PRO A 117 -13.14 10.43 12.39
CA PRO A 117 -13.10 9.27 11.51
C PRO A 117 -13.88 8.09 12.11
N ASP A 118 -14.50 7.30 11.25
CA ASP A 118 -15.06 5.99 11.60
C ASP A 118 -13.97 4.93 11.71
N LEU A 119 -12.86 5.14 11.00
CA LEU A 119 -11.72 4.22 10.93
C LEU A 119 -10.43 4.96 10.60
N VAL A 120 -9.36 4.62 11.30
CA VAL A 120 -7.99 5.01 10.95
C VAL A 120 -7.24 3.79 10.42
N LEU A 121 -6.60 3.94 9.26
CA LEU A 121 -5.77 2.91 8.66
C LEU A 121 -4.30 3.17 8.96
N VAL A 122 -3.56 2.13 9.37
CA VAL A 122 -2.13 2.18 9.68
C VAL A 122 -1.38 1.01 9.03
N ILE A 123 -0.06 1.16 8.86
CA ILE A 123 0.84 0.05 8.52
C ILE A 123 1.67 -0.27 9.76
N LYS A 124 1.68 -1.51 10.19
CA LYS A 124 2.39 -1.99 11.38
C LYS A 124 3.89 -1.70 11.31
N SER A 125 4.50 -1.86 10.13
CA SER A 125 5.94 -1.62 9.94
C SER A 125 6.35 -0.14 9.95
N LEU A 126 5.41 0.79 9.73
CA LEU A 126 5.66 2.23 9.62
C LEU A 126 5.13 3.00 10.83
N ASN A 127 3.89 2.72 11.25
CA ASN A 127 3.25 3.48 12.31
C ASN A 127 3.60 2.91 13.70
N ARG A 128 3.90 3.79 14.63
CA ARG A 128 4.30 3.39 15.98
C ARG A 128 3.14 2.76 16.74
N TYR A 129 3.43 1.76 17.55
CA TYR A 129 2.43 1.12 18.43
C TYR A 129 1.77 2.13 19.38
N ASP A 130 2.51 3.14 19.86
CA ASP A 130 1.96 4.20 20.71
C ASP A 130 0.91 5.05 19.98
N THR A 131 1.04 5.24 18.66
CA THR A 131 0.02 5.91 17.83
C THR A 131 -1.29 5.13 17.86
N VAL A 132 -1.23 3.81 17.71
CA VAL A 132 -2.41 2.95 17.76
C VAL A 132 -3.07 3.02 19.14
N ARG A 133 -2.28 2.91 20.22
CA ARG A 133 -2.78 3.04 21.60
C ARG A 133 -3.42 4.38 21.91
N ALA A 134 -2.84 5.47 21.40
CA ALA A 134 -3.40 6.81 21.60
C ALA A 134 -4.76 6.95 20.91
N LEU A 135 -4.92 6.46 19.68
CA LEU A 135 -6.17 6.48 18.95
C LEU A 135 -7.23 5.57 19.61
N ASP A 136 -6.85 4.36 20.05
CA ASP A 136 -7.72 3.47 20.82
C ASP A 136 -8.21 4.15 22.12
N GLY A 137 -7.32 4.90 22.81
CA GLY A 137 -7.67 5.68 24.00
C GLY A 137 -8.65 6.83 23.75
N LEU A 138 -8.72 7.32 22.51
CA LEU A 138 -9.72 8.29 22.05
C LEU A 138 -11.01 7.64 21.54
N GLY A 139 -11.11 6.31 21.58
CA GLY A 139 -12.26 5.56 21.07
C GLY A 139 -12.34 5.55 19.54
N ILE A 140 -11.25 5.79 18.84
CA ILE A 140 -11.17 5.79 17.39
C ILE A 140 -10.67 4.41 16.92
N PRO A 141 -11.47 3.65 16.15
CA PRO A 141 -11.05 2.35 15.64
C PRO A 141 -9.83 2.46 14.72
N VAL A 142 -8.86 1.54 14.89
CA VAL A 142 -7.64 1.48 14.07
C VAL A 142 -7.50 0.11 13.47
N TYR A 143 -7.34 0.03 12.14
CA TYR A 143 -7.03 -1.20 11.42
C TYR A 143 -5.60 -1.14 10.89
N ALA A 144 -4.80 -2.14 11.25
CA ALA A 144 -3.41 -2.25 10.82
C ALA A 144 -3.26 -3.25 9.68
N THR A 145 -2.50 -2.87 8.63
CA THR A 145 -2.02 -3.77 7.57
C THR A 145 -0.55 -4.11 7.81
N ASP A 146 -0.09 -5.28 7.32
CA ASP A 146 1.30 -5.74 7.51
C ASP A 146 1.78 -6.65 6.35
N PRO A 147 1.64 -6.26 5.07
CA PRO A 147 2.04 -7.12 3.96
C PRO A 147 3.57 -7.18 3.81
N HIS A 148 4.11 -8.40 3.68
CA HIS A 148 5.55 -8.70 3.49
C HIS A 148 5.87 -9.19 2.08
N THR A 149 4.86 -9.53 1.28
CA THR A 149 5.00 -9.99 -0.11
C THR A 149 4.03 -9.25 -1.02
N VAL A 150 4.28 -9.27 -2.32
CA VAL A 150 3.35 -8.70 -3.31
C VAL A 150 2.01 -9.46 -3.31
N GLY A 151 2.02 -10.77 -3.05
CA GLY A 151 0.78 -11.54 -2.88
C GLY A 151 -0.03 -11.08 -1.66
N GLU A 152 0.66 -10.76 -0.56
CA GLU A 152 0.00 -10.21 0.64
C GLU A 152 -0.50 -8.78 0.43
N ILE A 153 0.14 -7.96 -0.42
CA ILE A 153 -0.40 -6.66 -0.82
C ILE A 153 -1.74 -6.82 -1.54
N ILE A 154 -1.85 -7.80 -2.43
CA ILE A 154 -3.11 -8.11 -3.15
C ILE A 154 -4.19 -8.53 -2.14
N SER A 155 -3.91 -9.53 -1.31
CA SER A 155 -4.89 -10.02 -0.33
C SER A 155 -5.26 -8.99 0.74
N SER A 156 -4.31 -8.12 1.15
CA SER A 156 -4.59 -6.98 2.04
C SER A 156 -5.51 -5.96 1.38
N THR A 157 -5.30 -5.66 0.08
CA THR A 157 -6.18 -4.77 -0.70
C THR A 157 -7.61 -5.32 -0.78
N GLU A 158 -7.77 -6.60 -1.07
CA GLU A 158 -9.08 -7.27 -1.12
C GLU A 158 -9.78 -7.26 0.24
N ARG A 159 -9.04 -7.54 1.32
CA ARG A 159 -9.55 -7.51 2.69
C ARG A 159 -9.99 -6.11 3.10
N LEU A 160 -9.21 -5.07 2.78
CA LEU A 160 -9.61 -3.69 3.02
C LEU A 160 -10.89 -3.34 2.25
N ALA A 161 -11.01 -3.76 0.99
CA ALA A 161 -12.21 -3.54 0.19
C ALA A 161 -13.44 -4.22 0.83
N GLU A 162 -13.29 -5.45 1.34
CA GLU A 162 -14.36 -6.16 2.05
C GLU A 162 -14.79 -5.42 3.33
N ILE A 163 -13.84 -4.98 4.15
CA ILE A 163 -14.08 -4.24 5.40
C ILE A 163 -14.78 -2.91 5.11
N LEU A 164 -14.39 -2.24 4.04
CA LEU A 164 -14.90 -0.95 3.63
C LEU A 164 -16.19 -1.03 2.79
N GLY A 165 -16.70 -2.25 2.54
CA GLY A 165 -17.97 -2.49 1.84
C GLY A 165 -17.90 -2.32 0.33
N THR A 166 -16.76 -2.57 -0.29
CA THR A 166 -16.54 -2.56 -1.74
C THR A 166 -15.83 -3.84 -2.23
N PRO A 167 -16.32 -5.06 -1.85
CA PRO A 167 -15.62 -6.31 -2.13
C PRO A 167 -15.42 -6.56 -3.63
N GLU A 168 -16.38 -6.16 -4.49
CA GLU A 168 -16.29 -6.31 -5.93
C GLU A 168 -15.11 -5.48 -6.51
N ALA A 169 -14.93 -4.25 -6.04
CA ALA A 169 -13.81 -3.41 -6.47
C ALA A 169 -12.46 -4.04 -6.06
N GLY A 170 -12.39 -4.60 -4.85
CA GLY A 170 -11.22 -5.33 -4.37
C GLY A 170 -10.90 -6.54 -5.24
N SER A 171 -11.90 -7.38 -5.53
CA SER A 171 -11.74 -8.59 -6.34
C SER A 171 -11.31 -8.27 -7.78
N VAL A 172 -11.90 -7.24 -8.40
CA VAL A 172 -11.51 -6.80 -9.76
C VAL A 172 -10.07 -6.30 -9.77
N LEU A 173 -9.70 -5.48 -8.80
CA LEU A 173 -8.34 -4.95 -8.69
C LEU A 173 -7.31 -6.05 -8.41
N GLY A 174 -7.62 -6.96 -7.49
CA GLY A 174 -6.75 -8.11 -7.17
C GLY A 174 -6.53 -9.00 -8.39
N ALA A 175 -7.61 -9.34 -9.11
CA ALA A 175 -7.53 -10.14 -10.33
C ALA A 175 -6.68 -9.46 -11.44
N ASP A 176 -6.79 -8.13 -11.64
CA ASP A 176 -5.95 -7.38 -12.58
C ASP A 176 -4.46 -7.47 -12.19
N MET A 177 -4.16 -7.26 -10.91
CA MET A 177 -2.79 -7.35 -10.40
C MET A 177 -2.20 -8.75 -10.62
N GLU A 178 -2.95 -9.81 -10.29
CA GLU A 178 -2.51 -11.21 -10.48
C GLU A 178 -2.31 -11.54 -11.96
N HIS A 179 -3.22 -11.11 -12.83
CA HIS A 179 -3.12 -11.33 -14.28
C HIS A 179 -1.84 -10.69 -14.84
N ARG A 180 -1.59 -9.42 -14.53
CA ARG A 180 -0.38 -8.69 -14.96
C ARG A 180 0.92 -9.36 -14.47
N LEU A 181 0.96 -9.79 -13.22
CA LEU A 181 2.10 -10.51 -12.65
C LEU A 181 2.29 -11.90 -13.29
N SER A 182 1.21 -12.59 -13.63
CA SER A 182 1.25 -13.88 -14.35
C SER A 182 1.81 -13.71 -15.76
N ASP A 183 1.35 -12.71 -16.49
CA ASP A 183 1.86 -12.40 -17.84
C ASP A 183 3.34 -12.06 -17.81
N LEU A 184 3.75 -11.23 -16.83
CA LEU A 184 5.16 -10.87 -16.65
C LEU A 184 6.01 -12.11 -16.36
N LYS A 185 5.55 -12.97 -15.44
CA LYS A 185 6.22 -14.23 -15.13
C LYS A 185 6.43 -15.12 -16.37
N GLN A 186 5.42 -15.23 -17.23
CA GLN A 186 5.52 -16.01 -18.48
C GLN A 186 6.56 -15.43 -19.43
N ARG A 187 6.63 -14.09 -19.57
CA ARG A 187 7.62 -13.40 -20.41
C ARG A 187 9.04 -13.62 -19.91
N LEU A 188 9.24 -13.61 -18.60
CA LEU A 188 10.55 -13.73 -17.96
C LEU A 188 11.01 -15.19 -17.78
N ALA A 189 10.11 -16.17 -17.86
CA ALA A 189 10.39 -17.59 -17.60
C ALA A 189 11.61 -18.16 -18.35
N PRO A 190 11.92 -17.79 -19.63
CA PRO A 190 13.09 -18.30 -20.33
C PRO A 190 14.40 -17.61 -19.95
N LEU A 191 14.38 -16.56 -19.13
CA LEU A 191 15.53 -15.73 -18.84
C LEU A 191 16.11 -16.01 -17.44
N PRO A 192 17.43 -16.00 -17.28
CA PRO A 192 18.03 -16.10 -15.96
C PRO A 192 17.76 -14.81 -15.16
N PRO A 193 17.58 -14.90 -13.84
CA PRO A 193 17.40 -13.70 -13.02
C PRO A 193 18.66 -12.85 -12.99
N ARG A 194 18.51 -11.52 -13.00
CA ARG A 194 19.61 -10.56 -12.87
C ARG A 194 19.99 -10.39 -11.41
N ARG A 195 21.29 -10.40 -11.13
CA ARG A 195 21.82 -10.13 -9.79
C ARG A 195 21.89 -8.62 -9.56
N VAL A 196 21.16 -8.13 -8.55
CA VAL A 196 21.01 -6.68 -8.33
C VAL A 196 21.38 -6.26 -6.91
N LEU A 197 21.85 -5.03 -6.75
CA LEU A 197 21.89 -4.32 -5.48
C LEU A 197 20.77 -3.26 -5.51
N PHE A 198 19.79 -3.39 -4.64
CA PHE A 198 18.80 -2.35 -4.41
C PHE A 198 19.35 -1.34 -3.40
N ILE A 199 19.37 -0.07 -3.74
CA ILE A 199 19.93 1.00 -2.92
C ILE A 199 18.78 1.83 -2.36
N VAL A 200 18.55 1.72 -1.04
CA VAL A 200 17.59 2.54 -0.30
C VAL A 200 18.21 3.86 0.11
N TRP A 201 19.46 3.79 0.58
CA TRP A 201 20.22 4.95 1.02
C TRP A 201 21.71 4.72 0.74
N ALA A 202 22.41 5.75 0.32
CA ALA A 202 23.77 5.62 -0.16
C ALA A 202 24.83 5.78 0.94
N GLU A 203 24.60 6.65 1.91
CA GLU A 203 25.55 6.95 2.98
C GLU A 203 24.82 7.22 4.31
N PRO A 204 24.77 6.23 5.24
CA PRO A 204 25.37 4.90 5.11
C PRO A 204 24.66 4.06 4.03
N LEU A 205 25.39 3.11 3.41
CA LEU A 205 24.80 2.25 2.39
C LEU A 205 23.79 1.29 3.02
N ILE A 206 22.52 1.52 2.72
CA ILE A 206 21.39 0.70 3.18
C ILE A 206 20.73 0.04 1.98
N SER A 207 20.49 -1.27 2.10
CA SER A 207 19.79 -2.07 1.12
C SER A 207 18.51 -2.68 1.72
N ILE A 208 17.91 -3.63 1.02
CA ILE A 208 16.73 -4.37 1.45
C ILE A 208 17.10 -5.78 1.87
N GLY A 209 16.38 -6.30 2.87
CA GLY A 209 16.46 -7.69 3.28
C GLY A 209 15.56 -8.61 2.48
N LYS A 210 15.85 -9.92 2.55
CA LYS A 210 15.17 -10.96 1.78
C LYS A 210 13.69 -11.17 2.12
N ASP A 211 13.30 -10.82 3.34
CA ASP A 211 11.94 -11.07 3.87
C ASP A 211 11.05 -9.81 3.72
N THR A 212 11.33 -8.96 2.71
CA THR A 212 10.57 -7.74 2.42
C THR A 212 9.75 -7.87 1.14
N PHE A 213 8.62 -7.16 1.07
CA PHE A 213 7.83 -7.10 -0.16
C PHE A 213 8.62 -6.53 -1.35
N ILE A 214 9.64 -5.70 -1.10
CA ILE A 214 10.53 -5.19 -2.15
C ILE A 214 11.40 -6.32 -2.70
N ALA A 215 11.90 -7.23 -1.87
CA ALA A 215 12.65 -8.39 -2.34
C ALA A 215 11.77 -9.33 -3.19
N ASP A 216 10.50 -9.54 -2.81
CA ASP A 216 9.52 -10.27 -3.64
C ASP A 216 9.24 -9.52 -4.96
N ALA A 217 9.14 -8.18 -4.91
CA ALA A 217 8.97 -7.36 -6.12
C ALA A 217 10.17 -7.50 -7.08
N LEU A 218 11.41 -7.47 -6.57
CA LEU A 218 12.60 -7.74 -7.36
C LEU A 218 12.55 -9.13 -8.00
N HIS A 219 12.19 -10.14 -7.22
CA HIS A 219 12.08 -11.52 -7.73
C HIS A 219 11.04 -11.62 -8.85
N ARG A 220 9.89 -10.99 -8.71
CA ARG A 220 8.84 -10.96 -9.75
C ARG A 220 9.26 -10.19 -10.99
N ALA A 221 10.17 -9.22 -10.86
CA ALA A 221 10.78 -8.50 -11.98
C ALA A 221 11.93 -9.27 -12.66
N GLY A 222 12.18 -10.53 -12.27
CA GLY A 222 13.27 -11.33 -12.79
C GLY A 222 14.63 -10.95 -12.24
N ALA A 223 14.69 -10.44 -11.02
CA ALA A 223 15.92 -10.09 -10.33
C ALA A 223 16.12 -10.89 -9.05
N VAL A 224 17.35 -10.94 -8.56
CA VAL A 224 17.69 -11.47 -7.25
C VAL A 224 18.62 -10.49 -6.55
N SER A 225 18.27 -10.11 -5.32
CA SER A 225 19.15 -9.27 -4.49
C SER A 225 20.42 -10.05 -4.13
N ILE A 226 21.56 -9.36 -4.21
CA ILE A 226 22.84 -9.93 -3.73
C ILE A 226 22.99 -9.83 -2.21
N VAL A 227 22.06 -9.14 -1.53
CA VAL A 227 22.06 -8.97 -0.09
C VAL A 227 21.21 -10.06 0.57
N ASP A 228 21.83 -10.97 1.28
CA ASP A 228 21.18 -12.05 2.07
C ASP A 228 21.13 -11.65 3.54
N SER A 229 20.11 -10.91 3.92
CA SER A 229 19.88 -10.48 5.29
C SER A 229 18.42 -10.64 5.68
N SER A 230 18.16 -11.05 6.93
CA SER A 230 16.82 -11.08 7.51
C SER A 230 16.39 -9.74 8.11
N GLN A 231 17.30 -8.77 8.23
CA GLN A 231 16.94 -7.40 8.59
C GLN A 231 16.21 -6.75 7.42
N SER A 232 15.12 -6.02 7.66
CA SER A 232 14.37 -5.36 6.59
C SER A 232 15.22 -4.31 5.85
N TRP A 233 16.06 -3.59 6.58
CA TRP A 233 16.91 -2.50 6.07
C TRP A 233 18.35 -2.68 6.55
N PRO A 234 19.09 -3.67 6.01
CA PRO A 234 20.47 -3.90 6.42
C PRO A 234 21.40 -2.79 5.92
N GLN A 235 22.27 -2.34 6.81
CA GLN A 235 23.45 -1.60 6.40
C GLN A 235 24.46 -2.59 5.83
N VAL A 236 24.96 -2.32 4.62
CA VAL A 236 25.87 -3.19 3.89
C VAL A 236 27.22 -2.53 3.68
N ASN A 237 28.27 -3.34 3.57
CA ASN A 237 29.62 -2.85 3.35
C ASN A 237 29.92 -2.83 1.83
N LEU A 238 30.37 -1.67 1.32
CA LEU A 238 30.73 -1.52 -0.09
C LEU A 238 31.83 -2.50 -0.54
N GLU A 239 32.78 -2.85 0.33
CA GLU A 239 33.83 -3.83 -0.01
C GLU A 239 33.24 -5.23 -0.27
N GLU A 240 32.21 -5.63 0.47
CA GLU A 240 31.50 -6.89 0.23
C GLU A 240 30.71 -6.82 -1.08
N ILE A 241 30.07 -5.71 -1.37
CA ILE A 241 29.36 -5.48 -2.63
C ILE A 241 30.33 -5.55 -3.82
N VAL A 242 31.53 -4.97 -3.67
CA VAL A 242 32.59 -5.06 -4.71
C VAL A 242 33.02 -6.52 -4.94
N LYS A 243 33.07 -7.37 -3.91
CA LYS A 243 33.37 -8.80 -4.09
C LYS A 243 32.23 -9.55 -4.78
N LEU A 244 30.98 -9.17 -4.50
CA LEU A 244 29.80 -9.83 -5.04
C LEU A 244 29.48 -9.40 -6.47
N GLN A 245 29.92 -8.23 -6.93
CA GLN A 245 29.71 -7.69 -8.29
C GLN A 245 28.26 -7.85 -8.78
N PRO A 246 27.29 -7.01 -8.33
CA PRO A 246 25.95 -7.01 -8.90
C PRO A 246 25.99 -6.64 -10.38
N GLU A 247 25.08 -7.21 -11.18
CA GLU A 247 24.93 -6.86 -12.59
C GLU A 247 24.28 -5.49 -12.77
N TYR A 248 23.36 -5.12 -11.86
CA TYR A 248 22.67 -3.84 -11.88
C TYR A 248 22.63 -3.21 -10.49
N LEU A 249 22.64 -1.88 -10.46
CA LEU A 249 22.26 -1.08 -9.31
C LEU A 249 20.84 -0.58 -9.54
N VAL A 250 19.95 -0.81 -8.57
CA VAL A 250 18.52 -0.43 -8.64
C VAL A 250 18.26 0.69 -7.65
N PHE A 251 17.67 1.77 -8.13
CA PHE A 251 17.29 2.94 -7.35
C PHE A 251 15.78 3.17 -7.46
N ALA A 252 15.13 3.52 -6.35
CA ALA A 252 13.80 4.08 -6.38
C ALA A 252 13.88 5.61 -6.41
N THR A 253 13.06 6.25 -7.26
CA THR A 253 12.95 7.72 -7.25
C THR A 253 12.30 8.15 -5.94
N GLY A 254 12.96 9.06 -5.19
CA GLY A 254 12.36 9.73 -4.05
C GLY A 254 11.60 11.00 -4.46
N HIS A 255 10.89 11.60 -3.51
CA HIS A 255 10.21 12.87 -3.72
C HIS A 255 11.22 13.99 -3.97
N GLY A 256 11.29 14.46 -5.21
CA GLY A 256 12.10 15.63 -5.57
C GLY A 256 13.60 15.36 -5.79
N GLU A 257 14.05 14.12 -5.67
CA GLU A 257 15.45 13.76 -5.91
C GLU A 257 15.70 13.53 -7.41
N ASN A 258 16.78 14.15 -7.91
CA ASN A 258 17.20 13.94 -9.29
C ASN A 258 18.11 12.70 -9.35
N VAL A 259 17.50 11.53 -9.52
CA VAL A 259 18.22 10.23 -9.58
C VAL A 259 19.32 10.22 -10.65
N ALA A 260 19.18 10.96 -11.75
CA ALA A 260 20.23 11.10 -12.74
C ALA A 260 21.49 11.78 -12.15
N HIS A 261 21.30 12.77 -11.27
CA HIS A 261 22.39 13.39 -10.52
C HIS A 261 23.03 12.40 -9.55
N ASP A 262 22.24 11.56 -8.90
CA ASP A 262 22.74 10.55 -7.98
C ASP A 262 23.57 9.49 -8.68
N VAL A 263 23.14 9.00 -9.84
CA VAL A 263 23.88 8.04 -10.66
C VAL A 263 25.26 8.60 -11.07
N ASP A 264 25.33 9.85 -11.49
CA ASP A 264 26.60 10.49 -11.86
C ASP A 264 27.47 10.75 -10.60
N THR A 265 26.88 11.10 -9.48
CA THR A 265 27.54 11.26 -8.18
C THR A 265 28.15 9.93 -7.72
N PHE A 266 27.39 8.83 -7.76
CA PHE A 266 27.89 7.48 -7.43
C PHE A 266 29.08 7.07 -8.29
N SER A 267 29.00 7.36 -9.59
CA SER A 267 30.12 7.08 -10.50
C SER A 267 31.39 7.82 -10.13
N GLY A 268 31.28 8.92 -9.38
CA GLY A 268 32.39 9.74 -8.87
C GLY A 268 32.99 9.26 -7.56
N LEU A 269 32.23 8.51 -6.74
CA LEU A 269 32.67 8.14 -5.39
C LEU A 269 33.76 7.06 -5.37
N PRO A 270 34.76 7.16 -4.45
CA PRO A 270 35.74 6.10 -4.25
C PRO A 270 35.09 4.77 -3.92
N GLY A 271 35.60 3.68 -4.49
CA GLY A 271 35.07 2.32 -4.28
C GLY A 271 33.96 1.94 -5.24
N TRP A 272 33.00 2.82 -5.54
CA TRP A 272 31.90 2.53 -6.48
C TRP A 272 32.38 2.26 -7.90
N ARG A 273 33.47 2.91 -8.33
CA ARG A 273 34.12 2.68 -9.64
C ARG A 273 34.67 1.26 -9.82
N LEU A 274 34.80 0.48 -8.74
CA LEU A 274 35.23 -0.91 -8.78
C LEU A 274 34.10 -1.86 -9.21
N LEU A 275 32.84 -1.38 -9.17
CA LEU A 275 31.70 -2.16 -9.61
C LEU A 275 31.59 -2.16 -11.13
N ASP A 276 31.43 -3.35 -11.71
CA ASP A 276 31.18 -3.51 -13.15
C ASP A 276 29.88 -2.81 -13.57
N ALA A 277 28.85 -2.85 -12.73
CA ALA A 277 27.59 -2.15 -12.93
C ALA A 277 27.79 -0.64 -13.11
N VAL A 278 28.67 -0.02 -12.33
CA VAL A 278 28.99 1.41 -12.44
C VAL A 278 29.77 1.68 -13.73
N ARG A 279 30.82 0.89 -14.01
CA ARG A 279 31.64 1.07 -15.22
C ARG A 279 30.84 0.90 -16.51
N ASN A 280 29.86 0.00 -16.51
CA ASN A 280 29.04 -0.31 -17.68
C ASN A 280 27.70 0.44 -17.68
N ARG A 281 27.50 1.38 -16.74
CA ARG A 281 26.27 2.18 -16.57
C ARG A 281 25.00 1.30 -16.50
N LYS A 282 25.08 0.17 -15.80
CA LYS A 282 23.98 -0.76 -15.57
C LYS A 282 23.17 -0.31 -14.36
N PHE A 283 22.31 0.69 -14.57
CA PHE A 283 21.42 1.25 -13.58
C PHE A 283 19.98 0.99 -13.99
N ALA A 284 19.13 0.65 -13.02
CA ALA A 284 17.70 0.63 -13.18
C ALA A 284 17.07 1.63 -12.19
N VAL A 285 16.31 2.55 -12.74
CA VAL A 285 15.64 3.61 -11.96
C VAL A 285 14.15 3.40 -12.09
N ILE A 286 13.49 3.16 -10.96
CA ILE A 286 12.05 2.85 -10.89
C ILE A 286 11.32 3.88 -10.04
N SER A 287 10.01 3.96 -10.20
CA SER A 287 9.19 4.88 -9.40
C SER A 287 9.18 4.47 -7.92
N ASP A 288 8.92 5.43 -7.04
CA ASP A 288 8.73 5.23 -5.60
C ASP A 288 7.61 4.25 -5.23
N ALA A 289 6.76 3.89 -6.21
CA ALA A 289 5.74 2.86 -6.05
C ALA A 289 6.30 1.52 -5.53
N VAL A 290 7.58 1.22 -5.82
CA VAL A 290 8.25 0.02 -5.29
C VAL A 290 8.43 0.05 -3.78
N ASN A 291 8.49 1.23 -3.18
CA ASN A 291 8.65 1.43 -1.74
C ASN A 291 7.30 1.44 -1.00
N ARG A 292 6.19 1.33 -1.71
CA ARG A 292 4.84 1.45 -1.17
C ARG A 292 4.08 0.14 -1.35
N PRO A 293 3.69 -0.56 -0.27
CA PRO A 293 2.86 -1.76 -0.37
C PRO A 293 1.42 -1.38 -0.76
N ALA A 294 1.21 -1.04 -2.02
CA ALA A 294 -0.03 -0.59 -2.63
C ALA A 294 -0.20 -1.20 -4.03
N PRO A 295 -1.39 -1.18 -4.63
CA PRO A 295 -1.63 -1.77 -5.95
C PRO A 295 -0.70 -1.28 -7.07
N ARG A 296 -0.23 -0.04 -6.99
CA ARG A 296 0.71 0.55 -7.96
C ARG A 296 2.07 -0.14 -8.03
N ILE A 297 2.42 -0.98 -7.05
CA ILE A 297 3.67 -1.76 -7.04
C ILE A 297 3.81 -2.65 -8.27
N VAL A 298 2.70 -3.15 -8.84
CA VAL A 298 2.73 -3.98 -10.06
C VAL A 298 3.33 -3.21 -11.23
N SER A 299 2.99 -1.94 -11.40
CA SER A 299 3.57 -1.09 -12.44
C SER A 299 5.07 -0.88 -12.24
N ALA A 300 5.53 -0.71 -10.99
CA ALA A 300 6.96 -0.58 -10.69
C ALA A 300 7.72 -1.90 -10.99
N ILE A 301 7.11 -3.06 -10.71
CA ILE A 301 7.67 -4.38 -11.05
C ILE A 301 7.81 -4.54 -12.57
N GLU A 302 6.78 -4.18 -13.34
CA GLU A 302 6.81 -4.23 -14.80
C GLU A 302 7.87 -3.31 -15.39
N ASP A 303 8.00 -2.09 -14.86
CA ASP A 303 9.02 -1.13 -15.30
C ASP A 303 10.43 -1.61 -15.01
N LEU A 304 10.64 -2.18 -13.81
CA LEU A 304 11.92 -2.80 -13.47
C LEU A 304 12.25 -3.96 -14.42
N ALA A 305 11.29 -4.84 -14.67
CA ALA A 305 11.49 -5.96 -15.58
C ALA A 305 11.87 -5.51 -16.99
N ARG A 306 11.27 -4.45 -17.52
CA ARG A 306 11.63 -3.88 -18.83
C ARG A 306 13.06 -3.35 -18.86
N GLN A 307 13.53 -2.77 -17.76
CA GLN A 307 14.90 -2.24 -17.67
C GLN A 307 15.94 -3.36 -17.53
N LEU A 308 15.63 -4.41 -16.76
CA LEU A 308 16.55 -5.53 -16.53
C LEU A 308 16.58 -6.55 -17.67
N HIS A 309 15.45 -6.74 -18.36
CA HIS A 309 15.22 -7.75 -19.39
C HIS A 309 14.56 -7.14 -20.64
N PRO A 310 15.17 -6.13 -21.27
CA PRO A 310 14.58 -5.51 -22.47
C PRO A 310 14.29 -6.53 -23.58
N GLU A 311 15.06 -7.60 -23.65
CA GLU A 311 14.88 -8.71 -24.62
C GLU A 311 13.52 -9.43 -24.50
N ALA A 312 12.90 -9.44 -23.31
CA ALA A 312 11.59 -10.04 -23.08
C ALA A 312 10.43 -9.20 -23.65
N PHE A 313 10.68 -7.94 -23.99
CA PHE A 313 9.67 -6.97 -24.42
C PHE A 313 9.84 -6.53 -25.86
N VAL A 314 10.80 -7.12 -26.60
CA VAL A 314 10.93 -6.88 -28.04
C VAL A 314 9.77 -7.59 -28.75
N GLU A 315 8.96 -6.85 -29.47
CA GLU A 315 7.92 -7.42 -30.32
C GLU A 315 8.61 -8.20 -31.45
N ILE A 316 8.47 -9.53 -31.42
CA ILE A 316 8.91 -10.38 -32.54
C ILE A 316 7.95 -10.10 -33.70
N PRO A 317 8.44 -9.58 -34.85
CA PRO A 317 7.60 -9.36 -36.02
C PRO A 317 6.82 -10.62 -36.37
N GLU A 318 5.54 -10.50 -36.68
CA GLU A 318 4.63 -11.61 -36.91
C GLU A 318 5.16 -12.59 -37.98
N LYS A 319 5.96 -12.09 -38.95
CA LYS A 319 6.66 -12.90 -39.97
C LYS A 319 7.70 -13.87 -39.38
N GLU A 320 8.32 -13.54 -38.24
CA GLU A 320 9.27 -14.43 -37.57
C GLU A 320 8.57 -15.44 -36.66
N LYS A 321 7.42 -15.09 -36.08
CA LYS A 321 6.55 -16.03 -35.33
C LYS A 321 6.10 -17.18 -36.25
N ILE A 322 5.60 -16.84 -37.44
CA ILE A 322 5.13 -17.82 -38.45
C ILE A 322 6.31 -18.70 -38.92
N LYS A 323 7.52 -18.15 -39.03
CA LYS A 323 8.71 -18.91 -39.43
C LYS A 323 9.19 -19.90 -38.36
N LYS A 324 9.07 -19.54 -37.07
CA LYS A 324 9.39 -20.43 -35.94
C LYS A 324 8.32 -21.52 -35.75
N GLU A 325 7.06 -21.22 -36.00
CA GLU A 325 5.95 -22.17 -35.91
C GLU A 325 5.97 -23.20 -37.05
N ASN A 326 6.39 -22.77 -38.22
CA ASN A 326 6.52 -23.59 -39.42
C ASN A 326 7.90 -24.25 -39.61
N ALA A 327 8.83 -24.07 -38.67
CA ALA A 327 10.10 -24.76 -38.71
C ALA A 327 9.94 -26.26 -38.54
N PRO A 328 10.60 -27.09 -39.36
CA PRO A 328 10.52 -28.55 -39.26
C PRO A 328 10.94 -29.02 -37.87
N ILE A 329 10.28 -30.06 -37.36
CA ILE A 329 10.40 -30.56 -35.97
C ILE A 329 11.86 -30.82 -35.55
N ASN A 330 12.76 -31.05 -36.49
CA ASN A 330 14.18 -31.29 -36.26
C ASN A 330 15.00 -30.05 -35.97
N GLU A 331 14.47 -28.84 -36.15
CA GLU A 331 15.16 -27.58 -35.90
C GLU A 331 14.60 -26.80 -34.67
N ARG A 332 13.62 -27.39 -33.98
CA ARG A 332 13.09 -26.76 -32.75
C ARG A 332 14.08 -27.02 -31.59
N PRO A 333 14.50 -26.00 -30.85
CA PRO A 333 15.33 -26.21 -29.66
C PRO A 333 14.57 -27.15 -28.70
N ALA A 334 15.28 -28.18 -28.21
CA ALA A 334 14.73 -29.18 -27.32
C ALA A 334 14.14 -28.47 -26.08
N ALA A 335 12.83 -28.51 -25.91
CA ALA A 335 12.20 -28.21 -24.64
C ALA A 335 12.74 -29.24 -23.64
N HIS A 336 13.47 -28.80 -22.63
CA HIS A 336 13.86 -29.67 -21.52
C HIS A 336 12.59 -30.13 -20.78
N PHE A 337 12.03 -31.23 -21.27
CA PHE A 337 11.15 -32.06 -20.47
C PHE A 337 12.00 -32.74 -19.42
N ALA A 338 12.04 -32.20 -18.20
CA ALA A 338 12.45 -32.94 -17.03
C ALA A 338 11.41 -34.05 -16.82
N SER A 339 11.72 -35.24 -17.34
CA SER A 339 10.98 -36.47 -17.12
C SER A 339 11.15 -36.87 -15.63
N GLY A 340 10.25 -36.43 -14.81
CA GLY A 340 10.03 -36.97 -13.47
C GLY A 340 9.10 -38.19 -13.53
N VAL A 341 9.53 -39.24 -14.20
CA VAL A 341 8.89 -40.57 -14.11
C VAL A 341 9.99 -41.58 -13.86
N GLU A 342 10.33 -41.74 -12.61
CA GLU A 342 10.98 -42.97 -12.13
C GLU A 342 10.64 -43.17 -10.64
N ASN A 343 10.21 -44.42 -10.35
CA ASN A 343 10.02 -45.03 -9.03
C ASN A 343 8.69 -44.80 -8.28
N ARG A 344 7.63 -45.40 -8.84
CA ARG A 344 6.44 -45.80 -8.07
C ARG A 344 6.23 -47.34 -7.95
N GLU A 345 7.26 -48.15 -8.20
CA GLU A 345 7.13 -49.65 -8.07
C GLU A 345 7.96 -50.28 -6.93
N ALA A 346 8.66 -49.52 -6.12
CA ALA A 346 9.49 -50.11 -5.03
C ALA A 346 8.97 -49.88 -3.60
N ALA A 347 7.75 -49.34 -3.41
CA ALA A 347 7.19 -49.06 -2.08
C ALA A 347 6.03 -49.99 -1.65
N SER A 348 5.73 -51.05 -2.39
CA SER A 348 4.62 -51.96 -2.07
C SER A 348 5.02 -53.29 -1.39
N GLU A 349 6.31 -53.56 -1.15
CA GLU A 349 6.77 -54.85 -0.56
C GLU A 349 7.37 -54.80 0.84
N LYS A 350 7.32 -53.68 1.56
CA LYS A 350 7.87 -53.58 2.94
C LYS A 350 6.87 -53.23 4.02
N ALA A 351 5.59 -53.33 3.82
CA ALA A 351 4.57 -53.03 4.81
C ALA A 351 3.83 -54.28 5.33
N CYS A 352 4.48 -55.47 5.35
CA CYS A 352 3.85 -56.72 5.84
C CYS A 352 4.78 -57.55 6.72
N ALA A 353 5.55 -56.93 7.63
CA ALA A 353 6.32 -57.71 8.61
C ALA A 353 6.62 -56.87 9.89
N CYS A 354 5.58 -56.50 10.63
CA CYS A 354 5.67 -56.11 12.05
C CYS A 354 4.27 -56.10 12.69
N ALA A 355 3.66 -57.29 12.74
CA ALA A 355 2.56 -57.57 13.67
C ALA A 355 2.61 -59.05 14.04
N ARG A 356 3.50 -59.34 15.02
CA ARG A 356 3.40 -60.42 16.00
C ARG A 356 4.23 -60.06 17.21
#